data_bed2262862214b01eea2be6d4afed70f
#
_entry.id   bed2262862214b01eea2be6d4afed70f
#
_cell.length_a   1.000
_cell.length_b   1.000
_cell.length_c   1.000
_cell.angle_alpha   90.00
_cell.angle_beta   90.00
_cell.angle_gamma   90.00
#
_symmetry.space_group_name_H-M   'P 1'
#
loop_
_entity.id
_entity.type
_entity.pdbx_description
1 polymer ?
#
loop_
_entity_poly.entity_id
_entity_poly.type
_entity_poly.pdbx_seq_one_letter_code
_entity_poly.pdbx_strand_id
1 'polypeptide(L)'
;MVRQLYTAWTGMRNEQYRLDVIANNLANSATVGYKKEGVTSQSFDKQLMVKIRDASVDWRKEQIGRMSFGVKIGEVYTDYKQGPLRESGNTFDLAIDGDGFFAIEYTNANGQTSTQYTRAGQFTLTKEGYVVDVDGNHLLAESGPLQIPTDAADVYVDVGGNVYADGELVDTIILTDFED
;
A
#
# COMPACT_ATOMS: atom_id res chain seq x y z
N MET A 1 -11.03 37.06 15.17
CA MET A 1 -9.59 36.73 15.17
C MET A 1 -9.33 35.25 15.49
N VAL A 2 -9.87 34.69 16.61
CA VAL A 2 -9.62 33.27 16.99
C VAL A 2 -10.05 32.26 15.91
N ARG A 3 -11.17 32.48 15.19
CA ARG A 3 -11.67 31.59 14.14
C ARG A 3 -10.73 31.53 12.94
N GLN A 4 -10.17 32.67 12.53
CA GLN A 4 -9.20 32.73 11.41
C GLN A 4 -7.91 32.02 11.77
N LEU A 5 -7.44 32.19 13.01
CA LEU A 5 -6.27 31.46 13.53
C LEU A 5 -6.49 29.96 13.51
N TYR A 6 -7.67 29.50 13.93
CA TYR A 6 -8.01 28.06 13.90
C TYR A 6 -8.07 27.53 12.47
N THR A 7 -8.68 28.26 11.54
CA THR A 7 -8.71 27.88 10.11
C THR A 7 -7.31 27.80 9.53
N ALA A 8 -6.44 28.76 9.84
CA ALA A 8 -5.05 28.73 9.40
C ALA A 8 -4.28 27.55 10.01
N TRP A 9 -4.47 27.28 11.30
CA TRP A 9 -3.85 26.16 12.00
C TRP A 9 -4.27 24.80 11.41
N THR A 10 -5.58 24.60 11.16
CA THR A 10 -6.06 23.36 10.53
C THR A 10 -5.52 23.18 9.12
N GLY A 11 -5.39 24.26 8.35
CA GLY A 11 -4.76 24.25 7.02
C GLY A 11 -3.30 23.83 7.09
N MET A 12 -2.52 24.45 7.97
CA MET A 12 -1.11 24.09 8.15
C MET A 12 -0.95 22.61 8.56
N ARG A 13 -1.76 22.12 9.50
CA ARG A 13 -1.71 20.73 9.94
C ARG A 13 -2.09 19.75 8.82
N ASN A 14 -3.05 20.10 7.98
CA ASN A 14 -3.42 19.29 6.83
C ASN A 14 -2.27 19.20 5.81
N GLU A 15 -1.61 20.34 5.51
CA GLU A 15 -0.47 20.34 4.60
C GLU A 15 0.75 19.61 5.20
N GLN A 16 0.98 19.69 6.51
CA GLN A 16 2.03 18.92 7.17
C GLN A 16 1.81 17.41 6.98
N TYR A 17 0.59 16.92 7.21
CA TYR A 17 0.29 15.50 7.00
C TYR A 17 0.45 15.08 5.53
N ARG A 18 0.06 15.94 4.57
CA ARG A 18 0.30 15.68 3.15
C ARG A 18 1.79 15.58 2.83
N LEU A 19 2.61 16.43 3.44
CA LEU A 19 4.06 16.36 3.30
C LEU A 19 4.63 15.07 3.90
N ASP A 20 4.11 14.62 5.04
CA ASP A 20 4.54 13.37 5.67
C ASP A 20 4.26 12.16 4.74
N VAL A 21 3.07 12.11 4.12
CA VAL A 21 2.73 11.04 3.15
C VAL A 21 3.60 11.12 1.88
N ILE A 22 3.85 12.33 1.36
CA ILE A 22 4.75 12.49 0.21
C ILE A 22 6.18 12.07 0.55
N ALA A 23 6.66 12.40 1.76
CA ALA A 23 7.98 12.00 2.22
C ALA A 23 8.09 10.48 2.37
N ASN A 24 7.04 9.82 2.87
CA ASN A 24 6.96 8.35 2.94
C ASN A 24 7.00 7.73 1.54
N ASN A 25 6.17 8.22 0.60
CA ASN A 25 6.19 7.75 -0.79
C ASN A 25 7.57 7.93 -1.44
N LEU A 26 8.24 9.06 -1.18
CA LEU A 26 9.57 9.34 -1.70
C LEU A 26 10.62 8.41 -1.10
N ALA A 27 10.58 8.17 0.21
CA ALA A 27 11.48 7.23 0.88
C ALA A 27 11.35 5.81 0.31
N ASN A 28 10.13 5.41 -0.05
CA ASN A 28 9.82 4.09 -0.61
C ASN A 28 9.83 4.04 -2.15
N SER A 29 10.31 5.08 -2.83
CA SER A 29 10.32 5.13 -4.31
C SER A 29 11.20 4.06 -4.96
N ALA A 30 12.20 3.54 -4.24
CA ALA A 30 13.06 2.45 -4.68
C ALA A 30 12.63 1.08 -4.14
N THR A 31 11.63 1.03 -3.26
CA THR A 31 11.14 -0.22 -2.66
C THR A 31 10.28 -0.98 -3.68
N VAL A 32 10.64 -2.23 -3.93
CA VAL A 32 9.93 -3.10 -4.88
C VAL A 32 8.55 -3.45 -4.33
N GLY A 33 7.54 -3.41 -5.20
CA GLY A 33 6.16 -3.74 -4.82
C GLY A 33 5.44 -2.66 -3.99
N TYR A 34 6.11 -1.54 -3.64
CA TYR A 34 5.47 -0.47 -2.89
C TYR A 34 4.35 0.21 -3.69
N LYS A 35 3.20 0.38 -3.07
CA LYS A 35 2.05 1.11 -3.61
C LYS A 35 1.92 2.44 -2.90
N LYS A 36 1.89 3.54 -3.68
CA LYS A 36 1.86 4.89 -3.11
C LYS A 36 0.56 5.16 -2.37
N GLU A 37 0.66 5.88 -1.27
CA GLU A 37 -0.49 6.40 -0.55
C GLU A 37 -0.85 7.80 -1.03
N GLY A 38 -2.15 8.06 -1.07
CA GLY A 38 -2.71 9.38 -1.35
C GLY A 38 -3.60 9.85 -0.20
N VAL A 39 -3.73 11.16 -0.05
CA VAL A 39 -4.55 11.78 1.00
C VAL A 39 -5.51 12.77 0.38
N THR A 40 -6.78 12.64 0.76
CA THR A 40 -7.80 13.63 0.42
C THR A 40 -7.97 14.63 1.57
N SER A 41 -8.32 15.85 1.22
CA SER A 41 -8.66 16.90 2.20
C SER A 41 -10.15 17.17 2.16
N GLN A 42 -10.77 17.21 3.32
CA GLN A 42 -12.19 17.47 3.46
C GLN A 42 -12.43 18.73 4.31
N SER A 43 -13.37 19.58 3.89
CA SER A 43 -13.77 20.71 4.72
C SER A 43 -14.54 20.22 5.96
N PHE A 44 -14.40 20.92 7.08
CA PHE A 44 -15.30 20.69 8.22
C PHE A 44 -16.76 20.96 7.84
N ASP A 45 -17.66 20.35 8.58
CA ASP A 45 -19.09 20.55 8.38
C ASP A 45 -19.45 22.03 8.50
N LYS A 46 -20.29 22.48 7.57
CA LYS A 46 -20.72 23.87 7.49
C LYS A 46 -21.69 24.19 8.63
N GLN A 47 -21.34 25.14 9.48
CA GLN A 47 -22.18 25.63 10.54
C GLN A 47 -22.93 26.89 10.12
N LEU A 48 -24.14 27.05 10.62
CA LEU A 48 -24.95 28.23 10.39
C LEU A 48 -24.38 29.41 11.16
N MET A 49 -24.07 30.49 10.45
CA MET A 49 -23.61 31.74 11.02
C MET A 49 -24.79 32.69 11.19
N VAL A 50 -24.94 33.22 12.40
CA VAL A 50 -25.95 34.23 12.71
C VAL A 50 -25.23 35.50 13.15
N LYS A 51 -25.76 36.64 12.72
CA LYS A 51 -25.35 37.96 13.17
C LYS A 51 -25.91 38.20 14.56
N ILE A 52 -25.03 38.46 15.52
CA ILE A 52 -25.42 38.74 16.92
C ILE A 52 -25.07 40.20 17.17
N ARG A 53 -26.09 41.00 17.56
CA ARG A 53 -26.00 42.43 17.85
C ARG A 53 -25.60 43.30 16.64
N ASP A 54 -26.61 43.68 15.89
CA ASP A 54 -26.51 44.83 15.00
C ASP A 54 -27.48 45.90 15.55
N ALA A 55 -26.96 47.08 15.89
CA ALA A 55 -27.73 48.18 16.42
C ALA A 55 -28.71 48.80 15.36
N SER A 56 -28.56 48.40 14.10
CA SER A 56 -29.35 48.90 12.98
C SER A 56 -30.62 48.08 12.67
N VAL A 57 -30.81 46.90 13.30
CA VAL A 57 -31.93 46.02 13.02
C VAL A 57 -32.54 45.49 14.32
N ASP A 58 -33.83 45.66 14.45
CA ASP A 58 -34.62 45.29 15.61
C ASP A 58 -34.59 43.79 15.86
N TRP A 59 -33.92 43.35 16.94
CA TRP A 59 -33.90 42.02 17.59
C TRP A 59 -33.96 40.75 16.73
N ARG A 60 -33.81 40.79 15.41
CA ARG A 60 -33.81 39.61 14.55
C ARG A 60 -32.39 39.06 14.36
N LYS A 61 -32.24 37.78 14.72
CA LYS A 61 -31.04 37.01 14.37
C LYS A 61 -31.03 36.77 12.86
N GLU A 62 -30.33 37.59 12.11
CA GLU A 62 -30.21 37.44 10.68
C GLU A 62 -29.19 36.34 10.35
N GLN A 63 -29.62 35.39 9.52
CA GLN A 63 -28.74 34.31 9.05
C GLN A 63 -27.81 34.86 7.99
N ILE A 64 -26.49 34.82 8.24
CA ILE A 64 -25.46 35.29 7.29
C ILE A 64 -25.13 34.20 6.26
N GLY A 65 -25.48 32.92 6.56
CA GLY A 65 -25.16 31.78 5.71
C GLY A 65 -24.43 30.66 6.44
N ARG A 66 -23.93 29.70 5.69
CA ARG A 66 -23.16 28.57 6.23
C ARG A 66 -21.66 28.78 5.98
N MET A 67 -20.83 28.54 6.98
CA MET A 67 -19.39 28.67 6.93
C MET A 67 -18.73 27.41 7.46
N SER A 68 -17.66 26.97 6.81
CA SER A 68 -16.76 25.93 7.31
C SER A 68 -15.59 26.58 8.06
N PHE A 69 -15.12 25.93 9.14
CA PHE A 69 -14.04 26.44 9.99
C PHE A 69 -12.68 25.83 9.69
N GLY A 70 -12.45 25.38 8.47
CA GLY A 70 -11.18 24.88 8.04
C GLY A 70 -11.28 23.53 7.31
N VAL A 71 -10.15 22.82 7.26
CA VAL A 71 -10.01 21.54 6.59
C VAL A 71 -9.53 20.48 7.58
N LYS A 72 -9.91 19.25 7.34
CA LYS A 72 -9.42 18.06 8.00
C LYS A 72 -8.91 17.07 6.97
N ILE A 73 -8.08 16.14 7.41
CA ILE A 73 -7.72 14.98 6.61
C ILE A 73 -9.02 14.19 6.35
N GLY A 74 -9.29 13.90 5.11
CA GLY A 74 -10.41 13.08 4.69
C GLY A 74 -10.05 11.62 4.75
N GLU A 75 -9.83 11.03 3.59
CA GLU A 75 -9.49 9.62 3.42
C GLU A 75 -8.02 9.48 3.01
N VAL A 76 -7.37 8.47 3.56
CA VAL A 76 -6.07 7.98 3.09
C VAL A 76 -6.35 6.74 2.26
N TYR A 77 -5.88 6.71 1.04
CA TYR A 77 -6.08 5.60 0.12
C TYR A 77 -4.77 5.14 -0.49
N THR A 78 -4.68 3.86 -0.80
CA THR A 78 -3.55 3.27 -1.52
C THR A 78 -3.88 3.16 -3.00
N ASP A 79 -2.97 3.59 -3.86
CA ASP A 79 -3.10 3.49 -5.32
C ASP A 79 -2.46 2.18 -5.80
N TYR A 80 -3.28 1.19 -6.14
CA TYR A 80 -2.84 -0.14 -6.59
C TYR A 80 -2.45 -0.22 -8.07
N LYS A 81 -2.47 0.90 -8.80
CA LYS A 81 -2.10 0.91 -10.22
C LYS A 81 -0.74 0.26 -10.46
N GLN A 82 -0.66 -0.46 -11.59
CA GLN A 82 0.57 -1.09 -12.05
C GLN A 82 1.64 -0.03 -12.31
N GLY A 83 2.82 -0.25 -11.74
CA GLY A 83 4.03 0.54 -12.00
C GLY A 83 4.85 -0.04 -13.16
N PRO A 84 5.88 0.66 -13.62
CA PRO A 84 6.79 0.15 -14.64
C PRO A 84 7.56 -1.06 -14.11
N LEU A 85 7.65 -2.11 -14.92
CA LEU A 85 8.49 -3.26 -14.66
C LEU A 85 9.93 -2.92 -15.03
N ARG A 86 10.88 -3.41 -14.23
CA ARG A 86 12.32 -3.25 -14.46
C ARG A 86 13.01 -4.59 -14.36
N GLU A 87 13.78 -4.92 -15.37
CA GLU A 87 14.60 -6.13 -15.40
C GLU A 87 15.77 -5.98 -14.42
N SER A 88 15.98 -6.99 -13.56
CA SER A 88 17.05 -7.02 -12.56
C SER A 88 18.20 -8.00 -12.92
N GLY A 89 17.92 -8.98 -13.77
CA GLY A 89 18.85 -10.03 -14.15
C GLY A 89 19.00 -11.15 -13.12
N ASN A 90 18.22 -11.16 -12.06
CA ASN A 90 18.17 -12.26 -11.09
C ASN A 90 17.05 -13.24 -11.44
N THR A 91 17.33 -14.53 -11.36
CA THR A 91 16.37 -15.60 -11.73
C THR A 91 15.13 -15.61 -10.83
N PHE A 92 15.29 -15.26 -9.56
CA PHE A 92 14.21 -15.29 -8.56
C PHE A 92 13.55 -13.93 -8.33
N ASP A 93 13.91 -12.89 -9.08
CA ASP A 93 13.19 -11.63 -9.05
C ASP A 93 11.97 -11.74 -9.97
N LEU A 94 10.79 -11.84 -9.38
CA LEU A 94 9.53 -12.02 -10.07
C LEU A 94 8.70 -10.73 -10.04
N ALA A 95 7.94 -10.47 -11.08
CA ALA A 95 7.02 -9.35 -11.12
C ALA A 95 5.66 -9.80 -11.65
N ILE A 96 4.60 -9.36 -10.99
CA ILE A 96 3.23 -9.62 -11.47
C ILE A 96 2.87 -8.52 -12.47
N ASP A 97 2.50 -8.93 -13.68
CA ASP A 97 1.92 -8.04 -14.70
C ASP A 97 0.41 -8.16 -14.65
N GLY A 98 -0.24 -7.14 -14.07
CA GLY A 98 -1.67 -7.13 -13.81
C GLY A 98 -2.02 -7.10 -12.30
N ASP A 99 -3.23 -7.54 -11.97
CA ASP A 99 -3.74 -7.56 -10.60
C ASP A 99 -3.32 -8.85 -9.88
N GLY A 100 -3.38 -8.86 -8.53
CA GLY A 100 -3.04 -10.00 -7.69
C GLY A 100 -1.79 -9.76 -6.82
N PHE A 101 -1.51 -10.71 -5.93
CA PHE A 101 -0.43 -10.69 -4.96
C PHE A 101 0.20 -12.08 -4.85
N PHE A 102 1.49 -12.11 -4.54
CA PHE A 102 2.15 -13.34 -4.11
C PHE A 102 1.67 -13.72 -2.72
N ALA A 103 1.34 -14.99 -2.51
CA ALA A 103 1.05 -15.54 -1.20
C ALA A 103 2.37 -15.99 -0.55
N ILE A 104 2.64 -15.54 0.67
CA ILE A 104 3.81 -15.93 1.45
C ILE A 104 3.38 -16.53 2.79
N GLU A 105 4.12 -17.51 3.28
CA GLU A 105 3.93 -18.10 4.59
C GLU A 105 4.77 -17.37 5.63
N TYR A 106 4.11 -16.58 6.47
CA TYR A 106 4.71 -15.87 7.58
C TYR A 106 4.63 -16.70 8.86
N THR A 107 5.76 -16.93 9.50
CA THR A 107 5.82 -17.60 10.80
C THR A 107 6.18 -16.60 11.89
N ASN A 108 5.28 -16.39 12.85
CA ASN A 108 5.54 -15.47 13.95
C ASN A 108 6.52 -16.07 14.97
N ALA A 109 6.99 -15.26 15.92
CA ALA A 109 7.92 -15.69 16.98
C ALA A 109 7.38 -16.82 17.89
N ASN A 110 6.06 -17.06 17.87
CA ASN A 110 5.41 -18.12 18.65
C ASN A 110 5.25 -19.43 17.85
N GLY A 111 5.77 -19.50 16.63
CA GLY A 111 5.66 -20.67 15.75
C GLY A 111 4.29 -20.84 15.08
N GLN A 112 3.45 -19.80 15.09
CA GLN A 112 2.19 -19.84 14.36
C GLN A 112 2.43 -19.34 12.94
N THR A 113 1.96 -20.09 11.97
CA THR A 113 2.01 -19.74 10.54
C THR A 113 0.74 -19.01 10.11
N SER A 114 0.88 -18.02 9.25
CA SER A 114 -0.23 -17.31 8.60
C SER A 114 0.15 -16.96 7.18
N THR A 115 -0.82 -16.99 6.28
CA THR A 115 -0.62 -16.54 4.90
C THR A 115 -0.69 -15.01 4.87
N GLN A 116 0.31 -14.39 4.30
CA GLN A 116 0.35 -12.95 3.99
C GLN A 116 0.48 -12.75 2.49
N TYR A 117 0.19 -11.55 2.03
CA TYR A 117 0.17 -11.22 0.61
C TYR A 117 1.09 -10.05 0.33
N THR A 118 1.92 -10.18 -0.70
CA THR A 118 2.91 -9.16 -1.07
C THR A 118 2.98 -8.94 -2.57
N ARG A 119 3.35 -7.73 -2.96
CA ARG A 119 3.75 -7.38 -4.35
C ARG A 119 5.26 -7.29 -4.51
N ALA A 120 6.01 -7.43 -3.42
CA ALA A 120 7.46 -7.50 -3.48
C ALA A 120 7.87 -8.85 -4.06
N GLY A 121 8.51 -8.81 -5.21
CA GLY A 121 8.92 -10.03 -5.94
C GLY A 121 10.42 -10.30 -5.86
N GLN A 122 11.11 -9.76 -4.86
CA GLN A 122 12.53 -10.06 -4.61
C GLN A 122 12.62 -11.29 -3.75
N PHE A 123 12.83 -12.42 -4.39
CA PHE A 123 13.00 -13.70 -3.71
C PHE A 123 14.44 -14.20 -3.79
N THR A 124 14.80 -15.07 -2.85
CA THR A 124 16.10 -15.73 -2.80
C THR A 124 15.93 -17.21 -2.50
N LEU A 125 16.84 -18.04 -3.00
CA LEU A 125 16.86 -19.46 -2.72
C LEU A 125 17.68 -19.74 -1.45
N THR A 126 17.11 -20.46 -0.49
CA THR A 126 17.83 -20.93 0.71
C THR A 126 18.70 -22.14 0.39
N LYS A 127 19.62 -22.49 1.30
CA LYS A 127 20.44 -23.72 1.18
C LYS A 127 19.64 -25.01 1.20
N GLU A 128 18.41 -24.93 1.70
CA GLU A 128 17.47 -26.05 1.81
C GLU A 128 16.57 -26.17 0.58
N GLY A 129 16.72 -25.25 -0.38
CA GLY A 129 15.94 -25.20 -1.61
C GLY A 129 14.60 -24.47 -1.51
N TYR A 130 14.32 -23.77 -0.41
CA TYR A 130 13.11 -22.95 -0.32
C TYR A 130 13.31 -21.58 -0.93
N VAL A 131 12.28 -21.10 -1.62
CA VAL A 131 12.22 -19.73 -2.14
C VAL A 131 11.62 -18.85 -1.06
N VAL A 132 12.39 -17.85 -0.62
CA VAL A 132 12.01 -16.95 0.48
C VAL A 132 12.13 -15.49 0.06
N ASP A 133 11.37 -14.63 0.72
CA ASP A 133 11.49 -13.18 0.59
C ASP A 133 12.68 -12.62 1.39
N VAL A 134 12.85 -11.31 1.41
CA VAL A 134 13.93 -10.61 2.12
C VAL A 134 13.85 -10.84 3.64
N ASP A 135 12.66 -11.08 4.18
CA ASP A 135 12.40 -11.29 5.61
C ASP A 135 12.51 -12.78 6.01
N GLY A 136 12.72 -13.68 5.04
CA GLY A 136 12.86 -15.12 5.25
C GLY A 136 11.52 -15.90 5.25
N ASN A 137 10.43 -15.30 4.76
CA ASN A 137 9.13 -15.96 4.64
C ASN A 137 9.09 -16.79 3.36
N HIS A 138 8.46 -17.96 3.40
CA HIS A 138 8.39 -18.86 2.25
C HIS A 138 7.34 -18.39 1.23
N LEU A 139 7.73 -18.39 -0.06
CA LEU A 139 6.78 -18.20 -1.16
C LEU A 139 5.88 -19.44 -1.27
N LEU A 140 4.56 -19.24 -1.37
CA LEU A 140 3.60 -20.32 -1.49
C LEU A 140 3.34 -20.67 -2.95
N ALA A 141 3.33 -21.96 -3.22
CA ALA A 141 2.91 -22.59 -4.45
C ALA A 141 1.69 -23.50 -4.20
N GLU A 142 1.15 -24.11 -5.24
CA GLU A 142 -0.06 -24.98 -5.12
C GLU A 142 0.13 -26.15 -4.16
N SER A 143 1.33 -26.71 -4.09
CA SER A 143 1.65 -27.82 -3.18
C SER A 143 2.01 -27.40 -1.75
N GLY A 144 2.24 -26.09 -1.50
CA GLY A 144 2.70 -25.52 -0.23
C GLY A 144 3.87 -24.57 -0.40
N PRO A 145 4.81 -24.47 0.57
CA PRO A 145 6.03 -23.68 0.42
C PRO A 145 6.84 -24.13 -0.80
N LEU A 146 7.14 -23.21 -1.69
CA LEU A 146 7.86 -23.51 -2.93
C LEU A 146 9.28 -24.01 -2.63
N GLN A 147 9.55 -25.25 -2.99
CA GLN A 147 10.85 -25.90 -2.82
C GLN A 147 11.40 -26.33 -4.16
N ILE A 148 12.61 -25.90 -4.46
CA ILE A 148 13.34 -26.22 -5.70
C ILE A 148 14.48 -27.16 -5.35
N PRO A 149 14.74 -28.23 -6.13
CA PRO A 149 15.87 -29.10 -5.92
C PRO A 149 17.19 -28.30 -5.93
N THR A 150 18.02 -28.50 -4.92
CA THR A 150 19.28 -27.73 -4.75
C THR A 150 20.37 -28.13 -5.76
N ASP A 151 20.19 -29.22 -6.46
CA ASP A 151 21.06 -29.76 -7.51
C ASP A 151 20.63 -29.31 -8.93
N ALA A 152 19.52 -28.59 -9.06
CA ALA A 152 19.06 -28.05 -10.33
C ALA A 152 20.07 -27.05 -10.90
N ALA A 153 20.50 -27.30 -12.15
CA ALA A 153 21.46 -26.43 -12.84
C ALA A 153 20.77 -25.22 -13.50
N ASP A 154 19.52 -25.38 -13.95
CA ASP A 154 18.74 -24.34 -14.61
C ASP A 154 17.35 -24.23 -14.01
N VAL A 155 17.01 -23.04 -13.54
CA VAL A 155 15.69 -22.74 -12.97
C VAL A 155 15.09 -21.54 -13.68
N TYR A 156 13.85 -21.67 -14.17
CA TYR A 156 13.13 -20.56 -14.76
C TYR A 156 11.65 -20.59 -14.38
N VAL A 157 11.03 -19.44 -14.41
CA VAL A 157 9.60 -19.27 -14.18
C VAL A 157 8.92 -18.80 -15.47
N ASP A 158 7.88 -19.49 -15.86
CA ASP A 158 7.09 -19.15 -17.05
C ASP A 158 6.09 -18.00 -16.74
N VAL A 159 5.57 -17.39 -17.78
CA VAL A 159 4.53 -16.32 -17.70
C VAL A 159 3.27 -16.79 -16.96
N GLY A 160 2.98 -18.09 -16.96
CA GLY A 160 1.88 -18.68 -16.18
C GLY A 160 2.15 -18.88 -14.70
N GLY A 161 3.34 -18.50 -14.20
CA GLY A 161 3.74 -18.75 -12.79
C GLY A 161 4.21 -20.16 -12.52
N ASN A 162 4.43 -20.98 -13.56
CA ASN A 162 4.96 -22.32 -13.43
C ASN A 162 6.48 -22.25 -13.23
N VAL A 163 6.98 -22.95 -12.24
CA VAL A 163 8.41 -23.04 -11.91
C VAL A 163 8.98 -24.34 -12.47
N TYR A 164 10.00 -24.22 -13.28
CA TYR A 164 10.72 -25.35 -13.88
C TYR A 164 12.13 -25.44 -13.34
N ALA A 165 12.57 -26.66 -13.05
CA ALA A 165 13.96 -26.98 -12.72
C ALA A 165 14.45 -28.05 -13.70
N ASP A 166 15.56 -27.77 -14.41
CA ASP A 166 16.15 -28.64 -15.43
C ASP A 166 15.15 -29.12 -16.50
N GLY A 167 14.11 -28.28 -16.78
CA GLY A 167 13.05 -28.55 -17.75
C GLY A 167 11.88 -29.38 -17.23
N GLU A 168 11.88 -29.79 -15.97
CA GLU A 168 10.75 -30.44 -15.31
C GLU A 168 9.93 -29.44 -14.51
N LEU A 169 8.59 -29.55 -14.54
CA LEU A 169 7.70 -28.73 -13.75
C LEU A 169 7.82 -29.11 -12.28
N VAL A 170 8.21 -28.17 -11.44
CA VAL A 170 8.33 -28.36 -9.98
C VAL A 170 6.98 -28.03 -9.30
N ASP A 171 6.49 -26.80 -9.51
CA ASP A 171 5.24 -26.32 -8.91
C ASP A 171 4.76 -25.05 -9.61
N THR A 172 3.57 -24.55 -9.21
CA THR A 172 2.97 -23.32 -9.73
C THR A 172 2.79 -22.32 -8.60
N ILE A 173 3.25 -21.08 -8.79
CA ILE A 173 3.14 -20.00 -7.80
C ILE A 173 1.68 -19.57 -7.66
N ILE A 174 1.20 -19.46 -6.42
CA ILE A 174 -0.15 -18.96 -6.14
C ILE A 174 -0.17 -17.43 -6.25
N LEU A 175 -1.03 -16.94 -7.15
CA LEU A 175 -1.43 -15.54 -7.20
C LEU A 175 -2.85 -15.40 -6.69
N THR A 176 -3.04 -14.50 -5.73
CA THR A 176 -4.36 -14.24 -5.13
C THR A 176 -4.77 -12.81 -5.44
N ASP A 177 -5.98 -12.62 -5.94
CA ASP A 177 -6.60 -11.33 -6.14
C ASP A 177 -7.71 -11.11 -5.11
N PHE A 178 -7.97 -9.86 -4.76
CA PHE A 178 -9.01 -9.47 -3.81
C PHE A 178 -10.03 -8.62 -4.55
N GLU A 179 -11.29 -9.05 -4.51
CA GLU A 179 -12.40 -8.21 -4.99
C GLU A 179 -12.56 -7.01 -4.05
N ASP A 180 -12.71 -5.80 -4.63
CA ASP A 180 -12.97 -4.54 -3.91
C ASP A 180 -14.40 -4.47 -3.31
#